data_6ac06cb394ccbd5b389f95967b88eb0d
#
_entry.id   6ac06cb394ccbd5b389f95967b88eb0d
#
_cell.length_a   1.000
_cell.length_b   1.000
_cell.length_c   1.000
_cell.angle_alpha   90.00
_cell.angle_beta   90.00
_cell.angle_gamma   90.00
#
_symmetry.space_group_name_H-M   'P 1'
#
loop_
_entity.id
_entity.type
_entity.pdbx_description
1 polymer ?
#
loop_
_entity_poly.entity_id
_entity_poly.type
_entity_poly.pdbx_seq_one_letter_code
_entity_poly.pdbx_strand_id
1 'polypeptide(L)'
;MKKAFYPLILFLFFISCNNVDKKKEAADEKAKLEKSNDRVVGVGMILPEKDIVQLSSPVNGIVKKILKNGNDSVSIGTPVLELDHQLEDAKAKQLSSEVATQAAQIKADEASVGEFEAKYENAVSELQRLQRLLAKGAETQQAVDNANTNLKSFQSNLKRLQASSDVSKSRLNETKAAFREAQIERAQKIILSPVNGRILELTVLAGGAVNTTESLAQISPEGKTIAVCEIDEMYAGKIAVGQKGWIRNVGSIDTLSTGTVYFTYSFLKKKSLFTDQSGEKEDRRIRTIKMMLDQPEKLLLNARIECVIDISGNLKK
;
A
#
# COMPACT_ATOMS: atom_id res chain seq x y z
N MET A 1 -56.70 1.59 -103.32
CA MET A 1 -57.99 1.01 -102.83
C MET A 1 -57.76 0.36 -101.43
N LYS A 2 -58.68 0.60 -100.54
CA LYS A 2 -58.83 0.08 -99.19
C LYS A 2 -57.96 0.74 -98.09
N LYS A 3 -58.65 1.65 -97.38
CA LYS A 3 -58.32 2.28 -96.12
C LYS A 3 -58.43 1.23 -94.98
N ALA A 4 -57.46 1.19 -94.09
CA ALA A 4 -57.59 0.48 -92.80
C ALA A 4 -57.42 1.46 -91.67
N PHE A 5 -58.44 1.55 -90.85
CA PHE A 5 -58.63 2.33 -89.63
C PHE A 5 -57.91 1.66 -88.48
N TYR A 6 -57.07 2.40 -87.70
CA TYR A 6 -56.56 1.93 -86.42
C TYR A 6 -57.17 2.67 -85.26
N PRO A 7 -57.71 2.02 -84.26
CA PRO A 7 -58.18 2.68 -83.03
C PRO A 7 -57.05 2.94 -82.07
N LEU A 8 -57.02 4.15 -81.53
CA LEU A 8 -56.20 4.64 -80.48
C LEU A 8 -56.58 4.05 -79.14
N ILE A 9 -55.77 3.10 -78.56
CA ILE A 9 -55.98 2.60 -77.20
C ILE A 9 -55.25 3.50 -76.21
N LEU A 10 -56.02 4.20 -75.40
CA LEU A 10 -55.54 5.02 -74.27
C LEU A 10 -55.07 4.13 -73.12
N PHE A 11 -53.77 4.04 -72.83
CA PHE A 11 -53.20 3.30 -71.74
C PHE A 11 -53.01 4.25 -70.54
N LEU A 12 -53.97 4.23 -69.63
CA LEU A 12 -53.87 4.90 -68.34
C LEU A 12 -52.87 4.09 -67.41
N PHE A 13 -51.68 4.61 -67.24
CA PHE A 13 -50.76 4.11 -66.23
C PHE A 13 -51.14 4.60 -64.85
N PHE A 14 -51.58 3.67 -64.00
CA PHE A 14 -51.73 3.87 -62.59
C PHE A 14 -50.34 3.99 -61.96
N ILE A 15 -49.88 5.20 -61.57
CA ILE A 15 -48.81 5.43 -60.65
C ILE A 15 -49.43 5.42 -59.24
N SER A 16 -49.42 4.25 -58.58
CA SER A 16 -49.84 4.16 -57.19
C SER A 16 -48.74 3.45 -56.39
N CYS A 17 -48.41 4.05 -55.31
CA CYS A 17 -47.69 3.50 -54.15
C CYS A 17 -46.20 3.16 -54.30
N ASN A 18 -45.35 4.19 -54.12
CA ASN A 18 -43.98 3.96 -53.62
C ASN A 18 -43.64 4.92 -52.43
N ASN A 19 -44.64 5.49 -51.77
CA ASN A 19 -44.46 6.42 -50.65
C ASN A 19 -44.59 5.77 -49.26
N VAL A 20 -45.05 4.51 -49.17
CA VAL A 20 -45.21 3.81 -47.87
C VAL A 20 -43.91 3.17 -47.42
N ASP A 21 -43.12 2.62 -48.38
CA ASP A 21 -41.85 1.96 -48.05
C ASP A 21 -40.76 2.96 -47.65
N LYS A 22 -40.68 4.11 -48.34
CA LYS A 22 -39.76 5.20 -47.98
C LYS A 22 -40.06 5.80 -46.59
N LYS A 23 -41.32 5.85 -46.17
CA LYS A 23 -41.67 6.30 -44.81
C LYS A 23 -41.36 5.29 -43.74
N LYS A 24 -41.44 3.98 -44.04
CA LYS A 24 -41.04 2.92 -43.13
C LYS A 24 -39.49 2.84 -42.99
N GLU A 25 -38.76 2.92 -44.14
CA GLU A 25 -37.28 2.97 -44.08
C GLU A 25 -36.78 4.21 -43.33
N ALA A 26 -37.35 5.38 -43.58
CA ALA A 26 -36.99 6.61 -42.85
C ALA A 26 -37.39 6.58 -41.36
N ALA A 27 -38.48 5.89 -41.02
CA ALA A 27 -38.88 5.68 -39.63
C ALA A 27 -38.01 4.65 -38.93
N ASP A 28 -37.62 3.57 -39.61
CA ASP A 28 -36.70 2.57 -39.10
C ASP A 28 -35.27 3.11 -38.98
N GLU A 29 -34.80 3.92 -39.91
CA GLU A 29 -33.52 4.61 -39.88
C GLU A 29 -33.50 5.66 -38.76
N LYS A 30 -34.58 6.41 -38.56
CA LYS A 30 -34.72 7.35 -37.44
C LYS A 30 -34.82 6.65 -36.09
N ALA A 31 -35.50 5.51 -35.99
CA ALA A 31 -35.54 4.68 -34.79
C ALA A 31 -34.19 4.01 -34.49
N LYS A 32 -33.41 3.68 -35.54
CA LYS A 32 -32.05 3.16 -35.42
C LYS A 32 -31.05 4.23 -35.01
N LEU A 33 -31.21 5.47 -35.51
CA LEU A 33 -30.46 6.65 -35.11
C LEU A 33 -30.83 7.11 -33.69
N GLU A 34 -32.11 7.09 -33.31
CA GLU A 34 -32.53 7.38 -31.93
C GLU A 34 -32.05 6.35 -30.95
N LYS A 35 -32.07 5.05 -31.27
CA LYS A 35 -31.43 3.99 -30.44
C LYS A 35 -29.91 4.09 -30.35
N SER A 36 -29.25 4.69 -31.33
CA SER A 36 -27.81 4.96 -31.31
C SER A 36 -27.46 6.13 -30.38
N ASN A 37 -28.40 7.06 -30.15
CA ASN A 37 -28.17 8.18 -29.24
C ASN A 37 -28.41 7.85 -27.75
N ASP A 38 -28.95 6.67 -27.44
CA ASP A 38 -29.21 6.21 -26.08
C ASP A 38 -28.01 5.51 -25.44
N ARG A 39 -26.87 5.44 -26.14
CA ARG A 39 -25.64 4.75 -25.67
C ARG A 39 -24.46 5.66 -25.80
N VAL A 40 -23.63 5.64 -24.74
CA VAL A 40 -22.35 6.32 -24.72
C VAL A 40 -21.26 5.28 -24.67
N VAL A 41 -20.30 5.39 -25.59
CA VAL A 41 -19.13 4.53 -25.65
C VAL A 41 -17.92 5.29 -25.13
N GLY A 42 -17.22 4.72 -24.16
CA GLY A 42 -15.97 5.20 -23.65
C GLY A 42 -14.88 4.14 -23.75
N VAL A 43 -13.65 4.53 -23.64
CA VAL A 43 -12.50 3.63 -23.59
C VAL A 43 -12.09 3.46 -22.13
N GLY A 44 -11.68 2.27 -21.74
CA GLY A 44 -11.36 2.00 -20.35
C GLY A 44 -10.36 0.87 -20.17
N MET A 45 -10.08 0.60 -18.91
CA MET A 45 -9.23 -0.49 -18.45
C MET A 45 -9.88 -1.24 -17.30
N ILE A 46 -9.57 -2.52 -17.20
CA ILE A 46 -9.96 -3.36 -16.08
C ILE A 46 -8.92 -3.21 -14.99
N LEU A 47 -9.33 -2.73 -13.82
CA LEU A 47 -8.45 -2.48 -12.69
C LEU A 47 -9.06 -3.07 -11.40
N PRO A 48 -8.26 -3.32 -10.37
CA PRO A 48 -8.81 -3.59 -9.05
C PRO A 48 -9.51 -2.34 -8.51
N GLU A 49 -10.52 -2.52 -7.66
CA GLU A 49 -11.24 -1.41 -7.02
C GLU A 49 -10.31 -0.52 -6.19
N LYS A 50 -9.35 -1.14 -5.51
CA LYS A 50 -8.25 -0.47 -4.81
C LYS A 50 -7.07 -0.30 -5.76
N ASP A 51 -6.39 0.83 -5.68
CA ASP A 51 -5.26 1.11 -6.54
C ASP A 51 -4.14 0.07 -6.37
N ILE A 52 -3.45 -0.24 -7.47
CA ILE A 52 -2.29 -1.13 -7.47
C ILE A 52 -1.18 -0.49 -6.63
N VAL A 53 -0.66 -1.26 -5.68
CA VAL A 53 0.41 -0.83 -4.79
C VAL A 53 1.76 -1.16 -5.42
N GLN A 54 2.60 -0.14 -5.54
CA GLN A 54 3.99 -0.32 -5.95
C GLN A 54 4.84 -0.59 -4.71
N LEU A 55 5.48 -1.75 -4.68
CA LEU A 55 6.39 -2.15 -3.62
C LEU A 55 7.78 -1.61 -3.93
N SER A 56 8.35 -0.80 -3.04
CA SER A 56 9.71 -0.28 -3.14
C SER A 56 10.55 -0.72 -1.95
N SER A 57 11.87 -0.66 -2.07
CA SER A 57 12.77 -0.90 -0.95
C SER A 57 12.92 0.35 -0.08
N PRO A 58 12.89 0.24 1.25
CA PRO A 58 13.22 1.36 2.14
C PRO A 58 14.72 1.70 2.17
N VAL A 59 15.57 0.77 1.71
CA VAL A 59 17.03 0.88 1.72
C VAL A 59 17.63 0.36 0.42
N ASN A 60 18.83 0.84 0.09
CA ASN A 60 19.59 0.30 -1.03
C ASN A 60 20.22 -1.05 -0.67
N GLY A 61 20.40 -1.91 -1.66
CA GLY A 61 21.03 -3.21 -1.45
C GLY A 61 21.10 -4.07 -2.69
N ILE A 62 21.58 -5.30 -2.52
CA ILE A 62 21.62 -6.34 -3.54
C ILE A 62 20.59 -7.40 -3.16
N VAL A 63 19.76 -7.83 -4.11
CA VAL A 63 18.78 -8.90 -3.89
C VAL A 63 19.51 -10.22 -3.67
N LYS A 64 19.41 -10.75 -2.45
CA LYS A 64 19.98 -12.06 -2.09
C LYS A 64 19.04 -13.19 -2.50
N LYS A 65 17.75 -13.03 -2.23
CA LYS A 65 16.76 -14.07 -2.48
C LYS A 65 15.38 -13.47 -2.80
N ILE A 66 14.71 -14.07 -3.76
CA ILE A 66 13.31 -13.83 -4.08
C ILE A 66 12.49 -14.91 -3.36
N LEU A 67 11.54 -14.52 -2.53
CA LEU A 67 10.72 -15.41 -1.70
C LEU A 67 9.32 -15.61 -2.29
N LYS A 68 8.86 -14.67 -3.13
CA LYS A 68 7.58 -14.68 -3.82
C LYS A 68 7.76 -14.29 -5.28
N ASN A 69 7.03 -14.95 -6.16
CA ASN A 69 7.08 -14.70 -7.60
C ASN A 69 5.84 -13.92 -8.08
N GLY A 70 5.87 -13.51 -9.33
CA GLY A 70 4.66 -12.98 -10.00
C GLY A 70 3.51 -14.00 -9.89
N ASN A 71 2.31 -13.49 -9.72
CA ASN A 71 1.07 -14.23 -9.52
C ASN A 71 0.89 -14.93 -8.15
N ASP A 72 1.87 -14.87 -7.23
CA ASP A 72 1.71 -15.39 -5.86
C ASP A 72 0.76 -14.52 -5.03
N SER A 73 -0.02 -15.16 -4.16
CA SER A 73 -0.82 -14.47 -3.14
C SER A 73 0.06 -14.10 -1.95
N VAL A 74 -0.14 -12.89 -1.42
CA VAL A 74 0.58 -12.35 -0.26
C VAL A 74 -0.39 -11.73 0.72
N SER A 75 -0.03 -11.79 2.00
CA SER A 75 -0.70 -11.07 3.09
C SER A 75 0.19 -9.96 3.61
N ILE A 76 -0.41 -9.00 4.33
CA ILE A 76 0.36 -7.95 5.03
C ILE A 76 1.46 -8.60 5.88
N GLY A 77 2.71 -8.11 5.74
CA GLY A 77 3.86 -8.63 6.46
C GLY A 77 4.48 -9.89 5.87
N THR A 78 3.94 -10.44 4.77
CA THR A 78 4.59 -11.56 4.07
C THR A 78 5.89 -11.10 3.42
N PRO A 79 7.04 -11.77 3.67
CA PRO A 79 8.29 -11.43 3.02
C PRO A 79 8.23 -11.78 1.52
N VAL A 80 8.54 -10.79 0.68
CA VAL A 80 8.53 -10.90 -0.79
C VAL A 80 9.93 -11.17 -1.31
N LEU A 81 10.92 -10.43 -0.83
CA LEU A 81 12.32 -10.61 -1.16
C LEU A 81 13.23 -10.22 0.01
N GLU A 82 14.45 -10.72 -0.03
CA GLU A 82 15.50 -10.50 0.95
C GLU A 82 16.71 -9.88 0.28
N LEU A 83 17.18 -8.76 0.80
CA LEU A 83 18.43 -8.13 0.42
C LEU A 83 19.59 -8.78 1.18
N ASP A 84 20.81 -8.60 0.70
CA ASP A 84 21.98 -9.01 1.46
C ASP A 84 22.10 -8.18 2.74
N HIS A 85 22.18 -8.87 3.87
CA HIS A 85 22.19 -8.29 5.21
C HIS A 85 23.30 -8.88 6.09
N GLN A 86 24.36 -9.46 5.47
CA GLN A 86 25.45 -10.08 6.22
C GLN A 86 26.16 -9.09 7.16
N LEU A 87 26.30 -7.85 6.70
CA LEU A 87 26.92 -6.78 7.50
C LEU A 87 26.06 -6.40 8.71
N GLU A 88 24.75 -6.25 8.47
CA GLU A 88 23.77 -5.91 9.51
C GLU A 88 23.64 -7.05 10.54
N ASP A 89 23.69 -8.31 10.10
CA ASP A 89 23.73 -9.47 11.00
C ASP A 89 24.97 -9.46 11.89
N ALA A 90 26.13 -9.18 11.30
CA ALA A 90 27.38 -9.10 12.06
C ALA A 90 27.36 -7.96 13.08
N LYS A 91 26.87 -6.78 12.69
CA LYS A 91 26.69 -5.61 13.56
C LYS A 91 25.71 -5.90 14.71
N ALA A 92 24.57 -6.48 14.42
CA ALA A 92 23.58 -6.85 15.44
C ALA A 92 24.15 -7.89 16.42
N LYS A 93 24.89 -8.89 15.93
CA LYS A 93 25.54 -9.90 16.76
C LYS A 93 26.62 -9.29 17.67
N GLN A 94 27.43 -8.38 17.14
CA GLN A 94 28.46 -7.67 17.94
C GLN A 94 27.79 -6.89 19.08
N LEU A 95 26.77 -6.05 18.78
CA LEU A 95 26.07 -5.26 19.78
C LEU A 95 25.33 -6.13 20.80
N SER A 96 24.76 -7.27 20.38
CA SER A 96 24.16 -8.25 21.29
C SER A 96 25.19 -8.80 22.30
N SER A 97 26.41 -9.09 21.84
CA SER A 97 27.50 -9.54 22.72
C SER A 97 27.94 -8.44 23.70
N GLU A 98 27.99 -7.19 23.24
CA GLU A 98 28.30 -6.03 24.08
C GLU A 98 27.24 -5.81 25.16
N VAL A 99 25.92 -5.90 24.81
CA VAL A 99 24.82 -5.87 25.79
C VAL A 99 25.02 -6.95 26.88
N ALA A 100 25.40 -8.17 26.50
CA ALA A 100 25.67 -9.24 27.45
C ALA A 100 26.84 -8.93 28.38
N THR A 101 27.94 -8.37 27.84
CA THR A 101 29.11 -7.95 28.61
C THR A 101 28.77 -6.84 29.61
N GLN A 102 28.06 -5.80 29.17
CA GLN A 102 27.61 -4.71 30.05
C GLN A 102 26.65 -5.20 31.13
N ALA A 103 25.77 -6.14 30.82
CA ALA A 103 24.88 -6.75 31.81
C ALA A 103 25.65 -7.58 32.86
N ALA A 104 26.74 -8.27 32.46
CA ALA A 104 27.63 -8.97 33.40
C ALA A 104 28.38 -8.00 34.30
N GLN A 105 28.86 -6.87 33.76
CA GLN A 105 29.53 -5.82 34.54
C GLN A 105 28.58 -5.26 35.62
N ILE A 106 27.33 -4.98 35.30
CA ILE A 106 26.35 -4.50 36.28
C ILE A 106 26.15 -5.49 37.42
N LYS A 107 26.13 -6.81 37.15
CA LYS A 107 26.04 -7.82 38.20
C LYS A 107 27.25 -7.79 39.12
N ALA A 108 28.46 -7.55 38.60
CA ALA A 108 29.67 -7.39 39.40
C ALA A 108 29.61 -6.10 40.26
N ASP A 109 29.14 -4.99 39.67
CA ASP A 109 28.97 -3.73 40.39
C ASP A 109 27.95 -3.88 41.53
N GLU A 110 26.80 -4.52 41.24
CA GLU A 110 25.74 -4.82 42.25
C GLU A 110 26.26 -5.73 43.38
N ALA A 111 27.07 -6.71 43.05
CA ALA A 111 27.72 -7.55 44.10
C ALA A 111 28.66 -6.72 45.00
N SER A 112 29.42 -5.79 44.39
CA SER A 112 30.27 -4.87 45.14
C SER A 112 29.47 -3.91 46.01
N VAL A 113 28.34 -3.38 45.53
CA VAL A 113 27.40 -2.58 46.32
C VAL A 113 26.89 -3.38 47.51
N GLY A 114 26.42 -4.61 47.31
CA GLY A 114 25.93 -5.48 48.40
C GLY A 114 26.96 -5.78 49.47
N GLU A 115 28.25 -6.00 49.07
CA GLU A 115 29.34 -6.18 50.03
C GLU A 115 29.55 -4.95 50.93
N PHE A 116 29.56 -3.77 50.32
CA PHE A 116 29.72 -2.53 51.09
C PHE A 116 28.50 -2.14 51.90
N GLU A 117 27.30 -2.49 51.46
CA GLU A 117 26.06 -2.36 52.21
C GLU A 117 26.09 -3.15 53.51
N ALA A 118 26.54 -4.43 53.45
CA ALA A 118 26.73 -5.25 54.64
C ALA A 118 27.77 -4.66 55.61
N LYS A 119 28.90 -4.11 55.07
CA LYS A 119 29.92 -3.42 55.89
C LYS A 119 29.38 -2.18 56.56
N TYR A 120 28.57 -1.38 55.85
CA TYR A 120 27.88 -0.19 56.41
C TYR A 120 26.90 -0.58 57.54
N GLU A 121 26.06 -1.59 57.34
CA GLU A 121 25.10 -2.06 58.35
C GLU A 121 25.81 -2.54 59.60
N ASN A 122 26.92 -3.29 59.44
CA ASN A 122 27.75 -3.73 60.56
C ASN A 122 28.34 -2.53 61.31
N ALA A 123 28.85 -1.50 60.61
CA ALA A 123 29.41 -0.28 61.23
C ALA A 123 28.33 0.52 61.95
N VAL A 124 27.08 0.59 61.45
CA VAL A 124 25.92 1.19 62.13
C VAL A 124 25.67 0.46 63.46
N SER A 125 25.61 -0.85 63.42
CA SER A 125 25.34 -1.69 64.61
C SER A 125 26.45 -1.55 65.69
N GLU A 126 27.74 -1.48 65.23
CA GLU A 126 28.89 -1.27 66.12
C GLU A 126 28.86 0.10 66.77
N LEU A 127 28.62 1.18 66.01
CA LEU A 127 28.46 2.55 66.54
C LEU A 127 27.36 2.59 67.61
N GLN A 128 26.20 2.00 67.33
CA GLN A 128 25.06 1.94 68.32
C GLN A 128 25.46 1.16 69.57
N ARG A 129 26.25 0.09 69.46
CA ARG A 129 26.74 -0.68 70.59
C ARG A 129 27.69 0.16 71.47
N LEU A 130 28.67 0.83 70.87
CA LEU A 130 29.65 1.66 71.58
C LEU A 130 28.98 2.86 72.24
N GLN A 131 28.02 3.53 71.60
CA GLN A 131 27.22 4.60 72.20
C GLN A 131 26.48 4.17 73.49
N ARG A 132 25.90 2.94 73.47
CA ARG A 132 25.23 2.38 74.63
C ARG A 132 26.22 2.05 75.77
N LEU A 133 27.44 1.60 75.48
CA LEU A 133 28.49 1.31 76.44
C LEU A 133 29.04 2.60 77.04
N LEU A 134 29.28 3.62 76.22
CA LEU A 134 29.70 4.94 76.68
C LEU A 134 28.68 5.55 77.69
N ALA A 135 27.38 5.46 77.38
CA ALA A 135 26.30 5.94 78.28
C ALA A 135 26.29 5.20 79.63
N LYS A 136 26.86 4.01 79.71
CA LYS A 136 27.01 3.20 80.93
C LYS A 136 28.41 3.39 81.59
N GLY A 137 29.28 4.29 81.03
CA GLY A 137 30.64 4.46 81.53
C GLY A 137 31.60 3.32 81.22
N ALA A 138 31.26 2.37 80.33
CA ALA A 138 32.02 1.18 80.02
C ALA A 138 32.87 1.29 78.74
N GLU A 139 32.91 2.47 78.09
CA GLU A 139 33.68 2.74 76.90
C GLU A 139 34.11 4.23 76.84
N THR A 140 35.06 4.56 75.94
CA THR A 140 35.64 5.89 75.77
C THR A 140 34.96 6.69 74.66
N GLN A 141 34.94 8.02 74.79
CA GLN A 141 34.46 8.89 73.73
C GLN A 141 35.26 8.68 72.44
N GLN A 142 36.57 8.46 72.52
CA GLN A 142 37.43 8.22 71.37
C GLN A 142 37.03 6.99 70.58
N ALA A 143 36.59 5.92 71.24
CA ALA A 143 36.12 4.74 70.56
C ALA A 143 34.86 5.00 69.76
N VAL A 144 33.90 5.79 70.30
CA VAL A 144 32.70 6.23 69.56
C VAL A 144 33.05 7.11 68.38
N ASP A 145 33.99 8.07 68.53
CA ASP A 145 34.41 8.95 67.42
C ASP A 145 35.11 8.19 66.32
N ASN A 146 35.93 7.19 66.64
CA ASN A 146 36.56 6.31 65.65
C ASN A 146 35.50 5.48 64.89
N ALA A 147 34.53 4.89 65.59
CA ALA A 147 33.44 4.13 64.96
C ALA A 147 32.58 5.00 64.04
N ASN A 148 32.28 6.26 64.46
CA ASN A 148 31.57 7.23 63.64
C ASN A 148 32.34 7.60 62.37
N THR A 149 33.68 7.78 62.45
CA THR A 149 34.54 8.05 61.32
C THR A 149 34.58 6.88 60.35
N ASN A 150 34.63 5.66 60.85
CA ASN A 150 34.56 4.44 60.07
C ASN A 150 33.22 4.29 59.33
N LEU A 151 32.08 4.53 60.05
CA LEU A 151 30.75 4.56 59.45
C LEU A 151 30.69 5.53 58.28
N LYS A 152 31.13 6.79 58.48
CA LYS A 152 31.15 7.81 57.40
C LYS A 152 31.98 7.40 56.20
N SER A 153 33.11 6.66 56.44
CA SER A 153 33.95 6.10 55.37
C SER A 153 33.15 5.06 54.53
N PHE A 154 32.49 4.09 55.22
CA PHE A 154 31.69 3.09 54.51
C PHE A 154 30.50 3.73 53.77
N GLN A 155 29.84 4.69 54.38
CA GLN A 155 28.75 5.43 53.75
C GLN A 155 29.20 6.13 52.44
N SER A 156 30.33 6.82 52.48
CA SER A 156 30.89 7.49 51.30
C SER A 156 31.28 6.52 50.19
N ASN A 157 31.88 5.39 50.55
CA ASN A 157 32.22 4.32 49.61
C ASN A 157 30.98 3.68 48.99
N LEU A 158 29.96 3.36 49.80
CA LEU A 158 28.70 2.82 49.31
C LEU A 158 28.04 3.77 48.29
N LYS A 159 27.94 5.06 48.64
CA LYS A 159 27.41 6.08 47.73
C LYS A 159 28.20 6.17 46.41
N ARG A 160 29.52 6.09 46.45
CA ARG A 160 30.35 6.07 45.24
C ARG A 160 30.13 4.83 44.39
N LEU A 161 29.99 3.65 45.00
CA LEU A 161 29.73 2.39 44.28
C LEU A 161 28.32 2.38 43.65
N GLN A 162 27.29 2.88 44.36
CA GLN A 162 25.96 3.07 43.84
C GLN A 162 25.97 3.96 42.60
N ALA A 163 26.62 5.15 42.69
CA ALA A 163 26.77 6.05 41.55
C ALA A 163 27.52 5.39 40.37
N SER A 164 28.55 4.56 40.65
CA SER A 164 29.25 3.79 39.61
C SER A 164 28.32 2.76 38.93
N SER A 165 27.49 2.05 39.71
CA SER A 165 26.50 1.09 39.22
C SER A 165 25.45 1.81 38.33
N ASP A 166 25.00 3.00 38.70
CA ASP A 166 24.05 3.79 37.92
C ASP A 166 24.63 4.23 36.57
N VAL A 167 25.93 4.60 36.52
CA VAL A 167 26.65 4.86 35.27
C VAL A 167 26.72 3.62 34.39
N SER A 168 27.02 2.45 34.97
CA SER A 168 27.02 1.18 34.22
C SER A 168 25.64 0.83 33.68
N LYS A 169 24.57 1.06 34.43
CA LYS A 169 23.15 0.90 33.98
C LYS A 169 22.81 1.84 32.83
N SER A 170 23.27 3.08 32.90
CA SER A 170 23.08 4.05 31.81
C SER A 170 23.77 3.61 30.51
N ARG A 171 25.04 3.14 30.61
CA ARG A 171 25.76 2.57 29.45
C ARG A 171 25.06 1.36 28.85
N LEU A 172 24.53 0.47 29.69
CA LEU A 172 23.73 -0.68 29.18
C LEU A 172 22.52 -0.19 28.37
N ASN A 173 21.82 0.85 28.81
CA ASN A 173 20.68 1.40 28.09
C ASN A 173 21.09 2.00 26.74
N GLU A 174 22.23 2.70 26.66
CA GLU A 174 22.80 3.21 25.41
C GLU A 174 23.14 2.05 24.44
N THR A 175 23.83 1.01 24.93
CA THR A 175 24.17 -0.17 24.11
C THR A 175 22.91 -0.91 23.64
N LYS A 176 21.89 -1.04 24.49
CA LYS A 176 20.58 -1.61 24.09
C LYS A 176 19.87 -0.76 23.03
N ALA A 177 20.00 0.55 23.07
CA ALA A 177 19.44 1.42 22.02
C ALA A 177 20.17 1.21 20.69
N ALA A 178 21.50 1.17 20.68
CA ALA A 178 22.29 0.87 19.49
C ALA A 178 21.99 -0.53 18.92
N PHE A 179 21.80 -1.54 19.79
CA PHE A 179 21.40 -2.87 19.35
C PHE A 179 20.02 -2.87 18.66
N ARG A 180 19.04 -2.15 19.20
CA ARG A 180 17.72 -2.01 18.56
C ARG A 180 17.80 -1.32 17.20
N GLU A 181 18.64 -0.28 17.07
CA GLU A 181 18.89 0.38 15.80
C GLU A 181 19.42 -0.60 14.75
N ALA A 182 20.46 -1.40 15.11
CA ALA A 182 21.00 -2.43 14.22
C ALA A 182 19.97 -3.52 13.83
N GLN A 183 19.06 -3.86 14.75
CA GLN A 183 17.95 -4.77 14.43
C GLN A 183 16.95 -4.17 13.43
N ILE A 184 16.66 -2.87 13.51
CA ILE A 184 15.78 -2.16 12.55
C ILE A 184 16.47 -2.10 11.19
N GLU A 185 17.76 -1.74 11.12
CA GLU A 185 18.53 -1.73 9.88
C GLU A 185 18.50 -3.10 9.19
N ARG A 186 18.70 -4.16 9.97
CA ARG A 186 18.58 -5.55 9.48
C ARG A 186 17.18 -5.88 8.99
N ALA A 187 16.15 -5.49 9.73
CA ALA A 187 14.76 -5.76 9.36
C ALA A 187 14.35 -5.05 8.05
N GLN A 188 14.88 -3.87 7.77
CA GLN A 188 14.66 -3.14 6.52
C GLN A 188 15.22 -3.86 5.28
N LYS A 189 16.12 -4.83 5.45
CA LYS A 189 16.64 -5.66 4.35
C LYS A 189 15.68 -6.78 3.92
N ILE A 190 14.60 -7.00 4.66
CA ILE A 190 13.55 -7.95 4.31
C ILE A 190 12.35 -7.13 3.84
N ILE A 191 12.04 -7.19 2.55
CA ILE A 191 10.97 -6.42 1.95
C ILE A 191 9.65 -7.18 2.11
N LEU A 192 8.73 -6.58 2.84
CA LEU A 192 7.44 -7.17 3.20
C LEU A 192 6.31 -6.59 2.35
N SER A 193 5.28 -7.38 2.07
CA SER A 193 4.06 -6.87 1.44
C SER A 193 3.31 -5.93 2.39
N PRO A 194 2.96 -4.70 1.94
CA PRO A 194 2.18 -3.76 2.74
C PRO A 194 0.67 -4.04 2.71
N VAL A 195 0.19 -4.93 1.82
CA VAL A 195 -1.22 -5.22 1.61
C VAL A 195 -1.47 -6.72 1.42
N ASN A 196 -2.72 -7.14 1.68
CA ASN A 196 -3.19 -8.44 1.24
C ASN A 196 -3.55 -8.35 -0.24
N GLY A 197 -3.10 -9.31 -1.05
CA GLY A 197 -3.36 -9.27 -2.47
C GLY A 197 -2.54 -10.29 -3.26
N ARG A 198 -2.34 -10.00 -4.54
CA ARG A 198 -1.58 -10.83 -5.47
C ARG A 198 -0.50 -10.00 -6.14
N ILE A 199 0.71 -10.54 -6.20
CA ILE A 199 1.81 -9.92 -6.97
C ILE A 199 1.46 -10.03 -8.45
N LEU A 200 1.37 -8.89 -9.15
CA LEU A 200 1.13 -8.85 -10.60
C LEU A 200 2.44 -9.05 -11.35
N GLU A 201 3.45 -8.31 -10.95
CA GLU A 201 4.75 -8.30 -11.60
C GLU A 201 5.85 -8.11 -10.55
N LEU A 202 6.99 -8.76 -10.77
CA LEU A 202 8.23 -8.57 -10.03
C LEU A 202 9.31 -8.14 -11.02
N THR A 203 9.88 -6.96 -10.83
CA THR A 203 10.80 -6.34 -11.80
C THR A 203 12.27 -6.62 -11.50
N VAL A 204 12.57 -7.27 -10.38
CA VAL A 204 13.93 -7.51 -9.88
C VAL A 204 14.35 -8.96 -10.03
N LEU A 205 15.67 -9.17 -10.13
CA LEU A 205 16.30 -10.48 -10.21
C LEU A 205 17.23 -10.70 -9.01
N ALA A 206 17.43 -11.96 -8.63
CA ALA A 206 18.42 -12.31 -7.63
C ALA A 206 19.83 -11.88 -8.11
N GLY A 207 20.61 -11.24 -7.24
CA GLY A 207 21.89 -10.62 -7.57
C GLY A 207 21.80 -9.20 -8.12
N GLY A 208 20.59 -8.71 -8.46
CA GLY A 208 20.36 -7.33 -8.91
C GLY A 208 20.51 -6.31 -7.78
N ALA A 209 21.00 -5.13 -8.10
CA ALA A 209 21.01 -3.99 -7.19
C ALA A 209 19.63 -3.32 -7.19
N VAL A 210 19.19 -2.87 -6.02
CA VAL A 210 17.94 -2.12 -5.83
C VAL A 210 18.21 -0.81 -5.10
N ASN A 211 17.41 0.20 -5.41
CA ASN A 211 17.44 1.49 -4.75
C ASN A 211 16.04 1.89 -4.24
N THR A 212 15.99 2.94 -3.42
CA THR A 212 14.74 3.38 -2.76
C THR A 212 13.72 4.03 -3.68
N THR A 213 14.11 4.37 -4.91
CA THR A 213 13.24 5.06 -5.89
C THR A 213 12.59 4.12 -6.90
N GLU A 214 13.06 2.87 -6.98
CA GLU A 214 12.58 1.88 -7.95
C GLU A 214 11.43 1.06 -7.38
N SER A 215 10.46 0.77 -8.25
CA SER A 215 9.41 -0.20 -7.94
C SER A 215 9.95 -1.61 -8.15
N LEU A 216 9.93 -2.41 -7.11
CA LEU A 216 10.41 -3.80 -7.11
C LEU A 216 9.33 -4.78 -7.55
N ALA A 217 8.07 -4.47 -7.21
CA ALA A 217 6.91 -5.28 -7.55
C ALA A 217 5.65 -4.43 -7.61
N GLN A 218 4.66 -4.92 -8.36
CA GLN A 218 3.30 -4.40 -8.35
C GLN A 218 2.38 -5.41 -7.69
N ILE A 219 1.61 -4.97 -6.69
CA ILE A 219 0.67 -5.80 -5.95
C ILE A 219 -0.75 -5.29 -6.18
N SER A 220 -1.62 -6.16 -6.71
CA SER A 220 -3.05 -5.91 -6.75
C SER A 220 -3.63 -6.23 -5.38
N PRO A 221 -4.18 -5.24 -4.64
CA PRO A 221 -4.84 -5.52 -3.38
C PRO A 221 -6.06 -6.42 -3.57
N GLU A 222 -6.38 -7.17 -2.53
CA GLU A 222 -7.58 -7.99 -2.47
C GLU A 222 -8.84 -7.10 -2.55
N GLY A 223 -9.75 -7.42 -3.46
CA GLY A 223 -10.95 -6.62 -3.70
C GLY A 223 -11.67 -7.00 -4.98
N LYS A 224 -12.69 -6.23 -5.32
CA LYS A 224 -13.46 -6.39 -6.56
C LYS A 224 -12.67 -5.85 -7.74
N THR A 225 -12.90 -6.44 -8.89
CA THR A 225 -12.39 -5.93 -10.17
C THR A 225 -13.44 -5.01 -10.77
N ILE A 226 -13.01 -3.84 -11.24
CA ILE A 226 -13.86 -2.80 -11.81
C ILE A 226 -13.40 -2.41 -13.21
N ALA A 227 -14.28 -1.78 -13.97
CA ALA A 227 -13.89 -1.06 -15.19
C ALA A 227 -13.76 0.44 -14.87
N VAL A 228 -12.59 1.00 -15.18
CA VAL A 228 -12.35 2.45 -15.14
C VAL A 228 -12.40 2.95 -16.57
N CYS A 229 -13.40 3.81 -16.88
CA CYS A 229 -13.72 4.23 -18.23
C CYS A 229 -13.57 5.74 -18.37
N GLU A 230 -13.01 6.18 -19.49
CA GLU A 230 -12.90 7.57 -19.90
C GLU A 230 -14.01 7.91 -20.90
N ILE A 231 -14.86 8.85 -20.54
CA ILE A 231 -16.00 9.32 -21.35
C ILE A 231 -15.68 10.71 -21.86
N ASP A 232 -15.89 10.92 -23.16
CA ASP A 232 -15.71 12.22 -23.81
C ASP A 232 -16.56 13.32 -23.14
N GLU A 233 -16.02 14.55 -23.07
CA GLU A 233 -16.68 15.71 -22.46
C GLU A 233 -18.10 15.95 -23.01
N MET A 234 -18.31 15.72 -24.30
CA MET A 234 -19.62 15.90 -24.97
C MET A 234 -20.71 15.04 -24.31
N TYR A 235 -20.37 13.89 -23.78
CA TYR A 235 -21.28 12.94 -23.15
C TYR A 235 -21.18 12.91 -21.62
N ALA A 236 -20.19 13.59 -21.07
CA ALA A 236 -19.87 13.55 -19.63
C ALA A 236 -21.06 13.94 -18.74
N GLY A 237 -21.87 14.91 -19.16
CA GLY A 237 -23.05 15.37 -18.43
C GLY A 237 -24.24 14.40 -18.46
N LYS A 238 -24.25 13.42 -19.38
CA LYS A 238 -25.32 12.42 -19.50
C LYS A 238 -25.09 11.18 -18.61
N ILE A 239 -23.91 11.03 -18.04
CA ILE A 239 -23.56 9.87 -17.21
C ILE A 239 -23.84 10.15 -15.74
N ALA A 240 -24.60 9.25 -15.12
CA ALA A 240 -24.97 9.29 -13.71
C ALA A 240 -24.71 7.94 -13.03
N VAL A 241 -24.51 7.98 -11.71
CA VAL A 241 -24.42 6.78 -10.87
C VAL A 241 -25.74 6.01 -10.94
N GLY A 242 -25.65 4.67 -11.00
CA GLY A 242 -26.79 3.77 -11.13
C GLY A 242 -27.13 3.36 -12.55
N GLN A 243 -26.56 4.00 -13.57
CA GLN A 243 -26.76 3.59 -14.97
C GLN A 243 -26.13 2.22 -15.24
N LYS A 244 -26.83 1.40 -16.01
CA LYS A 244 -26.35 0.09 -16.46
C LYS A 244 -25.52 0.23 -17.72
N GLY A 245 -24.60 -0.68 -17.89
CA GLY A 245 -23.75 -0.77 -19.07
C GLY A 245 -23.10 -2.13 -19.19
N TRP A 246 -22.25 -2.26 -20.17
CA TRP A 246 -21.45 -3.46 -20.38
C TRP A 246 -20.08 -3.09 -20.91
N ILE A 247 -19.17 -4.03 -20.79
CA ILE A 247 -17.81 -3.89 -21.32
C ILE A 247 -17.60 -4.91 -22.45
N ARG A 248 -16.75 -4.54 -23.40
CA ARG A 248 -16.36 -5.38 -24.53
C ARG A 248 -14.91 -5.13 -24.92
N ASN A 249 -14.31 -6.07 -25.67
CA ASN A 249 -13.00 -5.82 -26.26
C ASN A 249 -13.09 -4.69 -27.28
N VAL A 250 -12.01 -3.94 -27.42
CA VAL A 250 -11.94 -2.84 -28.41
C VAL A 250 -12.16 -3.41 -29.82
N GLY A 251 -13.14 -2.83 -30.52
CA GLY A 251 -13.50 -3.25 -31.88
C GLY A 251 -14.35 -4.54 -31.97
N SER A 252 -14.72 -5.18 -30.82
CA SER A 252 -15.65 -6.32 -30.80
C SER A 252 -17.07 -5.88 -30.48
N ILE A 253 -18.04 -6.69 -30.91
CA ILE A 253 -19.45 -6.53 -30.51
C ILE A 253 -19.81 -7.44 -29.32
N ASP A 254 -18.95 -8.41 -28.98
CA ASP A 254 -19.22 -9.38 -27.91
C ASP A 254 -19.08 -8.74 -26.53
N THR A 255 -20.09 -8.94 -25.68
CA THR A 255 -20.08 -8.47 -24.29
C THR A 255 -19.22 -9.36 -23.44
N LEU A 256 -18.23 -8.80 -22.75
CA LEU A 256 -17.39 -9.51 -21.78
C LEU A 256 -18.06 -9.62 -20.40
N SER A 257 -18.66 -8.52 -19.94
CA SER A 257 -19.39 -8.45 -18.67
C SER A 257 -20.37 -7.28 -18.71
N THR A 258 -21.47 -7.43 -17.99
CA THR A 258 -22.36 -6.32 -17.63
C THR A 258 -21.89 -5.67 -16.33
N GLY A 259 -22.44 -4.48 -16.05
CA GLY A 259 -22.09 -3.79 -14.82
C GLY A 259 -22.91 -2.51 -14.63
N THR A 260 -22.65 -1.84 -13.50
CA THR A 260 -23.35 -0.62 -13.12
C THR A 260 -22.35 0.47 -12.78
N VAL A 261 -22.59 1.69 -13.24
CA VAL A 261 -21.80 2.86 -12.87
C VAL A 261 -22.03 3.16 -11.39
N TYR A 262 -21.00 3.03 -10.56
CA TYR A 262 -21.11 3.28 -9.12
C TYR A 262 -20.40 4.56 -8.68
N PHE A 263 -19.51 5.09 -9.51
CA PHE A 263 -18.78 6.33 -9.21
C PHE A 263 -18.47 7.12 -10.47
N THR A 264 -18.57 8.46 -10.36
CA THR A 264 -18.22 9.40 -11.43
C THR A 264 -17.42 10.56 -10.85
N TYR A 265 -16.29 10.90 -11.49
CA TYR A 265 -15.53 12.07 -11.07
C TYR A 265 -16.26 13.37 -11.44
N SER A 266 -16.15 14.39 -10.59
CA SER A 266 -16.81 15.70 -10.80
C SER A 266 -15.97 16.69 -11.61
N PHE A 267 -14.81 16.25 -12.16
CA PHE A 267 -13.93 17.11 -12.95
C PHE A 267 -13.54 16.44 -14.27
N LEU A 268 -13.17 17.27 -15.25
CA LEU A 268 -12.66 16.85 -16.53
C LEU A 268 -11.12 16.86 -16.50
N LYS A 269 -10.51 15.86 -17.08
CA LYS A 269 -9.04 15.78 -17.27
C LYS A 269 -8.71 15.59 -18.74
N LYS A 270 -7.45 15.81 -19.13
CA LYS A 270 -6.99 15.44 -20.46
C LYS A 270 -7.09 13.93 -20.64
N LYS A 271 -7.42 13.49 -21.86
CA LYS A 271 -7.47 12.08 -22.22
C LYS A 271 -6.11 11.45 -21.95
N SER A 272 -6.06 10.42 -21.13
CA SER A 272 -4.80 9.77 -20.69
C SER A 272 -4.64 8.36 -21.23
N LEU A 273 -5.77 7.65 -21.40
CA LEU A 273 -5.76 6.31 -21.95
C LEU A 273 -5.75 6.43 -23.48
N PHE A 274 -4.66 5.96 -24.12
CA PHE A 274 -4.59 5.81 -25.57
C PHE A 274 -4.28 7.06 -26.42
N THR A 275 -3.18 7.71 -26.11
CA THR A 275 -2.53 8.68 -27.01
C THR A 275 -1.64 7.90 -27.99
N ASP A 276 -2.22 7.16 -28.93
CA ASP A 276 -1.45 6.28 -29.84
C ASP A 276 -1.14 6.93 -31.21
N GLN A 277 -1.51 8.18 -31.43
CA GLN A 277 -1.15 8.85 -32.70
C GLN A 277 -0.50 10.20 -32.43
N SER A 278 0.73 10.32 -32.91
CA SER A 278 1.56 11.53 -32.87
C SER A 278 1.00 12.75 -33.65
N GLY A 279 -0.26 12.72 -34.05
CA GLY A 279 -0.92 13.72 -34.88
C GLY A 279 -2.20 14.35 -34.32
N GLU A 280 -2.84 13.77 -33.29
CA GLU A 280 -4.04 14.35 -32.70
C GLU A 280 -3.70 15.49 -31.72
N LYS A 281 -3.60 16.70 -32.24
CA LYS A 281 -3.51 17.96 -31.46
C LYS A 281 -4.86 18.40 -30.88
N GLU A 282 -5.82 17.52 -30.67
CA GLU A 282 -7.06 17.90 -30.01
C GLU A 282 -6.93 17.75 -28.49
N ASP A 283 -7.09 18.86 -27.79
CA ASP A 283 -7.16 18.97 -26.31
C ASP A 283 -8.52 18.41 -25.85
N ARG A 284 -8.79 17.12 -26.16
CA ARG A 284 -10.03 16.45 -25.77
C ARG A 284 -10.00 16.19 -24.28
N ARG A 285 -11.03 16.67 -23.61
CA ARG A 285 -11.24 16.41 -22.18
C ARG A 285 -12.16 15.21 -22.00
N ILE A 286 -11.91 14.48 -20.92
CA ILE A 286 -12.69 13.30 -20.55
C ILE A 286 -13.14 13.37 -19.10
N ARG A 287 -14.22 12.67 -18.82
CA ARG A 287 -14.67 12.36 -17.46
C ARG A 287 -14.40 10.90 -17.15
N THR A 288 -13.72 10.63 -16.07
CA THR A 288 -13.49 9.24 -15.61
C THR A 288 -14.70 8.78 -14.81
N ILE A 289 -15.12 7.55 -15.07
CA ILE A 289 -16.16 6.85 -14.32
C ILE A 289 -15.68 5.48 -13.91
N LYS A 290 -16.29 4.91 -12.87
CA LYS A 290 -16.01 3.55 -12.42
C LYS A 290 -17.29 2.71 -12.48
N MET A 291 -17.17 1.52 -13.11
CA MET A 291 -18.26 0.55 -13.22
C MET A 291 -17.94 -0.68 -12.40
N MET A 292 -18.88 -1.11 -11.57
CA MET A 292 -18.85 -2.41 -10.91
C MET A 292 -19.27 -3.47 -11.90
N LEU A 293 -18.47 -4.52 -12.06
CA LEU A 293 -18.71 -5.60 -13.01
C LEU A 293 -19.41 -6.77 -12.32
N ASP A 294 -20.37 -7.39 -13.04
CA ASP A 294 -21.16 -8.51 -12.51
C ASP A 294 -20.40 -9.85 -12.58
N GLN A 295 -19.50 -10.01 -13.57
CA GLN A 295 -18.72 -11.24 -13.80
C GLN A 295 -17.23 -10.91 -14.03
N PRO A 296 -16.49 -10.50 -12.99
CA PRO A 296 -15.10 -10.10 -13.13
C PRO A 296 -14.09 -11.24 -13.23
N GLU A 297 -14.47 -12.48 -12.89
CA GLU A 297 -13.54 -13.60 -12.63
C GLU A 297 -12.72 -14.04 -13.85
N LYS A 298 -13.19 -13.77 -15.05
CA LYS A 298 -12.53 -14.14 -16.32
C LYS A 298 -11.74 -13.00 -16.96
N LEU A 299 -11.71 -11.84 -16.32
CA LEU A 299 -11.14 -10.64 -16.90
C LEU A 299 -9.69 -10.46 -16.46
N LEU A 300 -8.82 -10.11 -17.40
CA LEU A 300 -7.44 -9.79 -17.11
C LEU A 300 -7.32 -8.35 -16.63
N LEU A 301 -6.62 -8.13 -15.53
CA LEU A 301 -6.28 -6.79 -15.07
C LEU A 301 -5.44 -6.08 -16.12
N ASN A 302 -5.59 -4.77 -16.19
CA ASN A 302 -4.93 -3.89 -17.16
C ASN A 302 -5.35 -4.13 -18.64
N ALA A 303 -6.36 -4.98 -18.88
CA ALA A 303 -6.89 -5.17 -20.23
C ALA A 303 -7.63 -3.92 -20.70
N ARG A 304 -7.37 -3.54 -21.96
CA ARG A 304 -8.05 -2.43 -22.65
C ARG A 304 -9.44 -2.86 -23.10
N ILE A 305 -10.44 -2.06 -22.78
CA ILE A 305 -11.85 -2.35 -23.05
C ILE A 305 -12.58 -1.12 -23.60
N GLU A 306 -13.72 -1.36 -24.23
CA GLU A 306 -14.75 -0.37 -24.46
C GLU A 306 -15.86 -0.53 -23.42
N CYS A 307 -16.27 0.59 -22.82
CA CYS A 307 -17.40 0.67 -21.91
C CYS A 307 -18.60 1.26 -22.66
N VAL A 308 -19.70 0.52 -22.70
CA VAL A 308 -20.94 1.00 -23.31
C VAL A 308 -21.95 1.23 -22.19
N ILE A 309 -22.42 2.47 -22.06
CA ILE A 309 -23.34 2.88 -20.99
C ILE A 309 -24.68 3.24 -21.61
N ASP A 310 -25.74 2.69 -21.05
CA ASP A 310 -27.12 2.99 -21.44
C ASP A 310 -27.58 4.28 -20.73
N ILE A 311 -27.88 5.29 -21.52
CA ILE A 311 -28.37 6.61 -21.04
C ILE A 311 -29.86 6.84 -21.28
N SER A 312 -30.59 5.84 -21.81
CA SER A 312 -32.02 5.95 -22.16
C SER A 312 -32.90 6.33 -20.97
N GLY A 313 -32.48 5.94 -19.74
CA GLY A 313 -33.23 6.26 -18.53
C GLY A 313 -33.19 7.73 -18.06
N ASN A 314 -32.27 8.55 -18.57
CA ASN A 314 -32.07 9.94 -18.14
C ASN A 314 -32.83 10.99 -19.03
N LEU A 315 -33.50 10.55 -20.11
CA LEU A 315 -34.25 11.43 -20.99
C LEU A 315 -35.66 11.75 -20.49
N LYS A 316 -36.03 11.32 -19.27
CA LYS A 316 -37.33 11.58 -18.65
C LYS A 316 -37.19 12.47 -17.40
N LYS A 317 -36.55 13.63 -17.52
CA LYS A 317 -36.76 14.75 -16.57
C LYS A 317 -36.75 16.06 -17.29
#